data_2fb11360123fcdd9387615c3a4e65156
#
_entry.id   2fb11360123fcdd9387615c3a4e65156
#
_cell.length_a   1.000
_cell.length_b   1.000
_cell.length_c   1.000
_cell.angle_alpha   90.00
_cell.angle_beta   90.00
_cell.angle_gamma   90.00
#
_symmetry.space_group_name_H-M   'P 1'
#
loop_
_entity.id
_entity.type
_entity.pdbx_description
1 polymer ?
#
loop_
_entity_poly.entity_id
_entity_poly.type
_entity_poly.pdbx_seq_one_letter_code
_entity_poly.pdbx_strand_id
1 'polypeptide(L)'
;MTGYRGFAIIAMSRGKPWHLNLKQVIAVMEQFLYLSTLFDLYGALLTEKQQECLRLHLFEDFSLSEIGEELGISRQAVYDNIHRSEKAMESYEKKLGLAARYHEERQELAKIYESIKDLRQAGNESAVEAILDRLEPFIGRSQEVN
;
A
#
# COMPACT_ATOMS: atom_id res chain seq x y z
N MET A 1 -8.96 -17.11 -0.45
CA MET A 1 -7.79 -17.58 -1.21
C MET A 1 -7.77 -16.94 -2.62
N THR A 2 -7.70 -15.61 -2.74
CA THR A 2 -7.83 -14.91 -4.04
C THR A 2 -6.75 -13.83 -4.27
N GLY A 3 -5.70 -13.80 -3.46
CA GLY A 3 -4.70 -12.72 -3.49
C GLY A 3 -3.51 -12.88 -4.45
N TYR A 4 -3.41 -13.97 -5.23
CA TYR A 4 -2.20 -14.25 -6.00
C TYR A 4 -2.28 -13.97 -7.52
N ARG A 5 -3.44 -13.64 -8.04
CA ARG A 5 -3.61 -13.44 -9.50
C ARG A 5 -3.21 -12.05 -9.99
N GLY A 6 -3.45 -10.96 -9.22
CA GLY A 6 -3.04 -9.60 -9.57
C GLY A 6 -1.53 -9.44 -9.69
N PHE A 7 -0.81 -10.26 -8.95
CA PHE A 7 0.63 -10.37 -8.99
C PHE A 7 1.17 -10.86 -10.36
N ALA A 8 0.46 -11.78 -11.01
CA ALA A 8 0.87 -12.32 -12.30
C ALA A 8 0.75 -11.29 -13.44
N ILE A 9 -0.19 -10.35 -13.37
CA ILE A 9 -0.47 -9.40 -14.46
C ILE A 9 0.52 -8.24 -14.49
N ILE A 10 0.94 -7.71 -13.35
CA ILE A 10 2.02 -6.72 -13.30
C ILE A 10 3.33 -7.33 -13.84
N ALA A 11 3.58 -8.60 -13.56
CA ALA A 11 4.69 -9.36 -14.14
C ALA A 11 4.48 -9.65 -15.63
N MET A 12 3.25 -9.91 -16.08
CA MET A 12 2.90 -10.22 -17.47
C MET A 12 2.89 -9.00 -18.39
N SER A 13 2.61 -7.79 -17.89
CA SER A 13 2.70 -6.56 -18.68
C SER A 13 4.13 -6.19 -19.05
N ARG A 14 5.14 -6.76 -18.35
CA ARG A 14 6.58 -6.55 -18.58
C ARG A 14 7.31 -7.74 -19.23
N GLY A 15 6.61 -8.82 -19.63
CA GLY A 15 7.24 -10.00 -20.24
C GLY A 15 7.02 -11.27 -19.43
N LYS A 16 7.25 -12.43 -20.05
CA LYS A 16 6.85 -13.77 -19.59
C LYS A 16 7.32 -14.09 -18.14
N PRO A 17 6.41 -14.48 -17.22
CA PRO A 17 6.69 -14.62 -15.78
C PRO A 17 7.64 -15.78 -15.41
N TRP A 18 7.88 -16.72 -16.28
CA TRP A 18 8.69 -17.93 -16.01
C TRP A 18 10.21 -17.69 -15.90
N HIS A 19 10.66 -16.48 -16.21
CA HIS A 19 12.08 -16.12 -16.16
C HIS A 19 12.44 -15.17 -15.03
N LEU A 20 11.47 -14.82 -14.16
CA LEU A 20 11.73 -13.95 -13.02
C LEU A 20 12.50 -14.74 -11.94
N ASN A 21 13.66 -14.23 -11.57
CA ASN A 21 14.36 -14.71 -10.39
C ASN A 21 13.68 -14.18 -9.10
N LEU A 22 14.02 -14.76 -7.95
CA LEU A 22 13.42 -14.40 -6.67
C LEU A 22 13.50 -12.90 -6.36
N LYS A 23 14.60 -12.22 -6.71
CA LYS A 23 14.76 -10.77 -6.51
C LYS A 23 13.76 -9.96 -7.33
N GLN A 24 13.51 -10.37 -8.57
CA GLN A 24 12.53 -9.70 -9.44
C GLN A 24 11.10 -9.92 -8.95
N VAL A 25 10.79 -11.11 -8.44
CA VAL A 25 9.49 -11.41 -7.82
C VAL A 25 9.27 -10.52 -6.59
N ILE A 26 10.26 -10.40 -5.70
CA ILE A 26 10.20 -9.54 -4.52
C ILE A 26 9.99 -8.08 -4.93
N ALA A 27 10.76 -7.56 -5.89
CA ALA A 27 10.64 -6.17 -6.34
C ALA A 27 9.25 -5.84 -6.92
N VAL A 28 8.66 -6.76 -7.69
CA VAL A 28 7.30 -6.59 -8.21
C VAL A 28 6.26 -6.61 -7.09
N MET A 29 6.45 -7.48 -6.08
CA MET A 29 5.58 -7.55 -4.91
C MET A 29 5.65 -6.26 -4.07
N GLU A 30 6.85 -5.74 -3.83
CA GLU A 30 7.06 -4.48 -3.13
C GLU A 30 6.39 -3.31 -3.87
N GLN A 31 6.54 -3.24 -5.18
CA GLN A 31 5.91 -2.22 -6.00
C GLN A 31 4.36 -2.32 -5.95
N PHE A 32 3.81 -3.53 -6.00
CA PHE A 32 2.37 -3.75 -5.87
C PHE A 32 1.85 -3.31 -4.51
N LEU A 33 2.50 -3.72 -3.42
CA LEU A 33 2.13 -3.32 -2.06
C LEU A 33 2.21 -1.81 -1.87
N TYR A 34 3.26 -1.19 -2.40
CA TYR A 34 3.41 0.26 -2.36
C TYR A 34 2.27 0.97 -3.10
N LEU A 35 1.97 0.56 -4.33
CA LEU A 35 0.91 1.16 -5.14
C LEU A 35 -0.48 0.95 -4.51
N SER A 36 -0.74 -0.22 -3.93
CA SER A 36 -1.98 -0.49 -3.18
C SER A 36 -2.10 0.44 -1.96
N THR A 37 -1.02 0.65 -1.22
CA THR A 37 -0.99 1.60 -0.09
C THR A 37 -1.27 3.03 -0.56
N LEU A 38 -0.68 3.47 -1.68
CA LEU A 38 -0.97 4.79 -2.24
C LEU A 38 -2.43 4.91 -2.68
N PHE A 39 -3.01 3.85 -3.23
CA PHE A 39 -4.42 3.85 -3.63
C PHE A 39 -5.35 3.93 -2.41
N ASP A 40 -5.05 3.22 -1.33
CA ASP A 40 -5.81 3.31 -0.09
C ASP A 40 -5.79 4.73 0.51
N LEU A 41 -4.65 5.42 0.43
CA LEU A 41 -4.48 6.75 1.01
C LEU A 41 -4.96 7.88 0.09
N TYR A 42 -4.76 7.76 -1.20
CA TYR A 42 -4.95 8.84 -2.17
C TYR A 42 -5.96 8.53 -3.28
N GLY A 43 -6.47 7.30 -3.34
CA GLY A 43 -7.42 6.88 -4.38
C GLY A 43 -8.63 7.81 -4.48
N ALA A 44 -9.16 8.25 -3.35
CA ALA A 44 -10.29 9.18 -3.30
C ALA A 44 -10.00 10.57 -3.94
N LEU A 45 -8.74 10.92 -4.18
CA LEU A 45 -8.34 12.16 -4.86
C LEU A 45 -8.24 12.01 -6.38
N LEU A 46 -8.37 10.79 -6.88
CA LEU A 46 -8.40 10.50 -8.31
C LEU A 46 -9.82 10.69 -8.87
N THR A 47 -9.92 10.88 -10.20
CA THR A 47 -11.23 10.86 -10.85
C THR A 47 -11.87 9.46 -10.78
N GLU A 48 -13.19 9.37 -10.83
CA GLU A 48 -13.91 8.08 -10.80
C GLU A 48 -13.36 7.08 -11.83
N LYS A 49 -13.10 7.54 -13.05
CA LYS A 49 -12.56 6.71 -14.12
C LYS A 49 -11.14 6.20 -13.83
N GLN A 50 -10.30 7.00 -13.19
CA GLN A 50 -8.97 6.59 -12.75
C GLN A 50 -9.04 5.59 -11.60
N GLN A 51 -9.92 5.84 -10.63
CA GLN A 51 -10.15 4.90 -9.52
C GLN A 51 -10.58 3.54 -10.04
N GLU A 52 -11.55 3.52 -10.97
CA GLU A 52 -12.08 2.28 -11.51
C GLU A 52 -11.03 1.49 -12.31
N CYS A 53 -10.26 2.18 -13.18
CA CYS A 53 -9.15 1.54 -13.90
C CYS A 53 -8.13 0.91 -12.94
N LEU A 54 -7.76 1.61 -11.86
CA LEU A 54 -6.80 1.10 -10.88
C LEU A 54 -7.41 -0.02 -10.05
N ARG A 55 -8.66 0.08 -9.62
CA ARG A 55 -9.35 -0.93 -8.85
C ARG A 55 -9.41 -2.26 -9.60
N LEU A 56 -9.85 -2.23 -10.84
CA LEU A 56 -9.90 -3.41 -11.71
C LEU A 56 -8.51 -4.01 -11.94
N HIS A 57 -7.50 -3.14 -12.12
CA HIS A 57 -6.14 -3.59 -12.36
C HIS A 57 -5.45 -4.17 -11.13
N LEU A 58 -5.58 -3.52 -9.96
CA LEU A 58 -4.88 -3.92 -8.74
C LEU A 58 -5.57 -5.05 -7.98
N PHE A 59 -6.90 -5.03 -7.91
CA PHE A 59 -7.63 -5.90 -6.99
C PHE A 59 -8.49 -6.96 -7.65
N GLU A 60 -8.86 -6.76 -8.93
CA GLU A 60 -9.75 -7.68 -9.65
C GLU A 60 -9.04 -8.51 -10.72
N ASP A 61 -7.74 -8.28 -10.88
CA ASP A 61 -6.88 -9.06 -11.78
C ASP A 61 -7.24 -8.97 -13.28
N PHE A 62 -7.86 -7.86 -13.68
CA PHE A 62 -8.22 -7.63 -15.08
C PHE A 62 -7.01 -7.18 -15.88
N SER A 63 -6.86 -7.74 -17.08
CA SER A 63 -5.92 -7.23 -18.08
C SER A 63 -6.36 -5.87 -18.62
N LEU A 64 -5.42 -5.11 -19.20
CA LEU A 64 -5.75 -3.80 -19.79
C LEU A 64 -6.82 -3.89 -20.89
N SER A 65 -6.92 -5.02 -21.59
CA SER A 65 -7.94 -5.24 -22.62
C SER A 65 -9.31 -5.47 -21.98
N GLU A 66 -9.39 -6.32 -20.96
CA GLU A 66 -10.64 -6.59 -20.21
C GLU A 66 -11.16 -5.31 -19.53
N ILE A 67 -10.27 -4.50 -18.91
CA ILE A 67 -10.63 -3.18 -18.37
C ILE A 67 -11.19 -2.27 -19.47
N GLY A 68 -10.56 -2.28 -20.66
CA GLY A 68 -11.00 -1.49 -21.79
C GLY A 68 -12.40 -1.87 -22.27
N GLU A 69 -12.69 -3.17 -22.35
CA GLU A 69 -14.01 -3.71 -22.68
C GLU A 69 -15.06 -3.34 -21.62
N GLU A 70 -14.72 -3.53 -20.34
CA GLU A 70 -15.61 -3.22 -19.20
C GLU A 70 -15.99 -1.74 -19.13
N LEU A 71 -15.00 -0.85 -19.33
CA LEU A 71 -15.20 0.60 -19.22
C LEU A 71 -15.53 1.29 -20.55
N GLY A 72 -15.63 0.55 -21.66
CA GLY A 72 -15.92 1.10 -22.99
C GLY A 72 -14.85 2.06 -23.51
N ILE A 73 -13.57 1.80 -23.22
CA ILE A 73 -12.43 2.62 -23.65
C ILE A 73 -11.33 1.75 -24.28
N SER A 74 -10.44 2.37 -25.05
CA SER A 74 -9.33 1.61 -25.66
C SER A 74 -8.34 1.11 -24.61
N ARG A 75 -7.66 -0.01 -24.90
CA ARG A 75 -6.56 -0.55 -24.09
C ARG A 75 -5.48 0.51 -23.81
N GLN A 76 -5.18 1.37 -24.81
CA GLN A 76 -4.23 2.47 -24.65
C GLN A 76 -4.75 3.51 -23.64
N ALA A 77 -6.06 3.84 -23.70
CA ALA A 77 -6.65 4.78 -22.74
C ALA A 77 -6.64 4.23 -21.30
N VAL A 78 -6.81 2.91 -21.12
CA VAL A 78 -6.65 2.25 -19.81
C VAL A 78 -5.22 2.42 -19.32
N TYR A 79 -4.22 2.08 -20.14
CA TYR A 79 -2.80 2.23 -19.79
C TYR A 79 -2.47 3.67 -19.38
N ASP A 80 -2.93 4.66 -20.15
CA ASP A 80 -2.71 6.07 -19.87
C ASP A 80 -3.40 6.53 -18.57
N ASN A 81 -4.60 6.02 -18.28
CA ASN A 81 -5.29 6.31 -17.02
C ASN A 81 -4.53 5.75 -15.83
N ILE A 82 -4.13 4.48 -15.87
CA ILE A 82 -3.36 3.85 -14.80
C ILE A 82 -2.07 4.62 -14.56
N HIS A 83 -1.29 4.88 -15.61
CA HIS A 83 0.00 5.57 -15.47
C HIS A 83 -0.12 7.02 -14.96
N ARG A 84 -1.16 7.76 -15.37
CA ARG A 84 -1.45 9.09 -14.82
C ARG A 84 -1.86 9.03 -13.35
N SER A 85 -2.63 8.02 -12.98
CA SER A 85 -3.06 7.81 -11.60
C SER A 85 -1.88 7.48 -10.68
N GLU A 86 -0.98 6.59 -11.10
CA GLU A 86 0.26 6.28 -10.39
C GLU A 86 1.07 7.55 -10.13
N LYS A 87 1.33 8.34 -11.16
CA LYS A 87 2.08 9.61 -11.04
C LYS A 87 1.38 10.63 -10.15
N ALA A 88 0.05 10.70 -10.20
CA ALA A 88 -0.71 11.60 -9.33
C ALA A 88 -0.56 11.20 -7.86
N MET A 89 -0.74 9.92 -7.54
CA MET A 89 -0.59 9.40 -6.17
C MET A 89 0.84 9.56 -5.65
N GLU A 90 1.86 9.27 -6.48
CA GLU A 90 3.27 9.53 -6.14
C GLU A 90 3.53 11.02 -5.85
N SER A 91 2.90 11.92 -6.63
CA SER A 91 3.00 13.37 -6.40
C SER A 91 2.35 13.79 -5.08
N TYR A 92 1.21 13.16 -4.70
CA TYR A 92 0.59 13.39 -3.40
C TYR A 92 1.48 12.87 -2.27
N GLU A 93 2.01 11.66 -2.38
CA GLU A 93 2.91 11.09 -1.38
C GLU A 93 4.16 11.95 -1.20
N LYS A 94 4.76 12.44 -2.29
CA LYS A 94 5.93 13.35 -2.22
C LYS A 94 5.65 14.63 -1.44
N LYS A 95 4.40 15.12 -1.44
CA LYS A 95 3.99 16.34 -0.74
C LYS A 95 3.51 16.08 0.69
N LEU A 96 2.82 14.99 0.92
CA LEU A 96 2.09 14.71 2.16
C LEU A 96 2.80 13.68 3.04
N GLY A 97 3.52 12.71 2.46
CA GLY A 97 4.29 11.70 3.18
C GLY A 97 3.45 10.75 4.05
N LEU A 98 2.17 10.53 3.70
CA LEU A 98 1.28 9.74 4.56
C LEU A 98 1.65 8.25 4.57
N ALA A 99 2.10 7.68 3.45
CA ALA A 99 2.53 6.28 3.39
C ALA A 99 3.80 6.07 4.22
N ALA A 100 4.77 6.99 4.14
CA ALA A 100 5.97 6.94 4.95
C ALA A 100 5.64 7.01 6.45
N ARG A 101 4.81 7.99 6.86
CA ARG A 101 4.37 8.12 8.26
C ARG A 101 3.60 6.91 8.75
N TYR A 102 2.69 6.38 7.96
CA TYR A 102 1.93 5.18 8.30
C TYR A 102 2.85 3.97 8.51
N HIS A 103 3.88 3.84 7.68
CA HIS A 103 4.87 2.78 7.81
C HIS A 103 5.70 2.94 9.10
N GLU A 104 6.17 4.15 9.40
CA GLU A 104 6.93 4.47 10.62
C GLU A 104 6.08 4.22 11.88
N GLU A 105 4.84 4.69 11.89
CA GLU A 105 3.89 4.48 12.99
C GLU A 105 3.62 2.97 13.23
N ARG A 106 3.41 2.20 12.15
CA ARG A 106 3.25 0.75 12.28
C ARG A 106 4.49 0.04 12.82
N GLN A 107 5.68 0.46 12.39
CA GLN A 107 6.93 -0.11 12.92
C GLN A 107 7.08 0.20 14.41
N GLU A 108 6.76 1.41 14.84
CA GLU A 108 6.85 1.78 16.25
C GLU A 108 5.83 1.02 17.10
N LEU A 109 4.58 0.89 16.62
CA LEU A 109 3.57 0.07 17.29
C LEU A 109 3.99 -1.40 17.38
N ALA A 110 4.65 -1.95 16.37
CA ALA A 110 5.18 -3.32 16.42
C ALA A 110 6.25 -3.47 17.50
N LYS A 111 7.17 -2.51 17.64
CA LYS A 111 8.18 -2.50 18.71
C LYS A 111 7.54 -2.41 20.10
N ILE A 112 6.51 -1.58 20.24
CA ILE A 112 5.74 -1.46 21.48
C ILE A 112 5.06 -2.78 21.82
N TYR A 113 4.43 -3.43 20.83
CA TYR A 113 3.79 -4.73 21.01
C TYR A 113 4.77 -5.81 21.51
N GLU A 114 5.95 -5.93 20.90
CA GLU A 114 6.97 -6.89 21.35
C GLU A 114 7.47 -6.55 22.75
N SER A 115 7.65 -5.26 23.07
CA SER A 115 8.03 -4.84 24.42
C SER A 115 6.98 -5.20 25.47
N ILE A 116 5.68 -5.07 25.18
CA ILE A 116 4.60 -5.48 26.06
C ILE A 116 4.60 -7.00 26.26
N LYS A 117 4.89 -7.76 25.22
CA LYS A 117 4.97 -9.21 25.25
C LYS A 117 6.11 -9.70 26.17
N ASP A 118 7.27 -9.02 26.08
CA ASP A 118 8.42 -9.31 26.94
C ASP A 118 8.14 -8.98 28.42
N LEU A 119 7.45 -7.89 28.71
CA LEU A 119 7.01 -7.51 30.04
C LEU A 119 6.13 -8.56 30.72
N ARG A 120 5.23 -9.15 29.96
CA ARG A 120 4.36 -10.20 30.45
C ARG A 120 5.14 -11.40 30.98
N GLN A 121 6.38 -11.55 30.55
CA GLN A 121 7.27 -12.63 31.01
C GLN A 121 8.17 -12.21 32.20
N ALA A 122 8.46 -10.92 32.37
CA ALA A 122 9.50 -10.45 33.28
C ALA A 122 9.03 -9.73 34.56
N GLY A 123 7.75 -9.32 34.67
CA GLY A 123 7.19 -8.65 35.87
C GLY A 123 7.90 -7.34 36.25
N ASN A 124 8.38 -6.56 35.29
CA ASN A 124 9.26 -5.41 35.54
C ASN A 124 8.57 -4.05 35.33
N GLU A 125 8.33 -3.28 36.42
CA GLU A 125 7.69 -1.97 36.42
C GLU A 125 8.42 -0.92 35.57
N SER A 126 9.75 -0.90 35.56
CA SER A 126 10.55 0.04 34.77
C SER A 126 10.36 -0.11 33.27
N ALA A 127 10.08 -1.32 32.81
CA ALA A 127 9.82 -1.57 31.41
C ALA A 127 8.39 -1.12 30.99
N VAL A 128 7.42 -1.09 31.91
CA VAL A 128 6.07 -0.51 31.67
C VAL A 128 6.19 0.99 31.42
N GLU A 129 6.96 1.69 32.25
CA GLU A 129 7.18 3.13 32.11
C GLU A 129 7.83 3.49 30.75
N ALA A 130 8.84 2.74 30.34
CA ALA A 130 9.50 2.91 29.04
C ALA A 130 8.54 2.67 27.85
N ILE A 131 7.52 1.83 27.99
CA ILE A 131 6.49 1.61 26.95
C ILE A 131 5.50 2.75 26.92
N LEU A 132 5.05 3.23 28.08
CA LEU A 132 4.14 4.35 28.16
C LEU A 132 4.73 5.61 27.52
N ASP A 133 6.01 5.89 27.75
CA ASP A 133 6.74 7.00 27.10
C ASP A 133 6.75 6.88 25.58
N ARG A 134 6.85 5.64 25.06
CA ARG A 134 6.81 5.39 23.61
C ARG A 134 5.39 5.47 23.02
N LEU A 135 4.35 5.29 23.82
CA LEU A 135 2.95 5.43 23.41
C LEU A 135 2.45 6.88 23.43
N GLU A 136 3.02 7.72 24.29
CA GLU A 136 2.59 9.12 24.46
C GLU A 136 2.48 9.92 23.15
N PRO A 137 3.43 9.85 22.20
CA PRO A 137 3.33 10.56 20.92
C PRO A 137 2.13 10.16 20.07
N PHE A 138 1.63 8.92 20.24
CA PHE A 138 0.48 8.40 19.48
C PHE A 138 -0.85 8.79 20.14
N ILE A 139 -0.89 8.89 21.47
CA ILE A 139 -2.07 9.28 22.25
C ILE A 139 -2.32 10.78 22.14
N GLY A 140 -1.27 11.62 22.24
CA GLY A 140 -1.37 13.08 22.16
C GLY A 140 -1.95 13.57 20.83
N ARG A 141 -1.67 12.88 19.73
CA ARG A 141 -2.25 13.20 18.41
C ARG A 141 -3.76 12.88 18.29
N SER A 142 -4.27 11.99 19.12
CA SER A 142 -5.71 11.64 19.12
C SER A 142 -6.60 12.65 19.84
N GLN A 143 -6.03 13.58 20.61
CA GLN A 143 -6.78 14.60 21.37
C GLN A 143 -6.94 15.93 20.62
N GLU A 144 -6.19 16.16 19.52
CA GLU A 144 -6.27 17.41 18.75
C GLU A 144 -7.28 17.35 17.59
N VAL A 145 -8.00 16.23 17.43
CA VAL A 145 -9.04 16.06 16.41
C VAL A 145 -10.42 16.05 17.08
N ASN A 146 -10.79 17.21 17.66
CA ASN A 146 -12.18 17.51 18.03
C ASN A 146 -12.56 18.89 17.51
#